data_940af887d373aebbd9ff82b3d820d0e1
#
_entry.id   940af887d373aebbd9ff82b3d820d0e1
#
_cell.length_a   1.000
_cell.length_b   1.000
_cell.length_c   1.000
_cell.angle_alpha   90.00
_cell.angle_beta   90.00
_cell.angle_gamma   90.00
#
_symmetry.space_group_name_H-M   'P 1'
#
loop_
_entity.id
_entity.type
_entity.pdbx_description
1 polymer ?
#
loop_
_entity_poly.entity_id
_entity_poly.type
_entity_poly.pdbx_seq_one_letter_code
_entity_poly.pdbx_strand_id
1 'polypeptide(L)'
;MKSFIKRILVISFLFTLSYAASAQIYVGGSIGGSYAKAESTNAKSWAINISPEVGYVFNENWAAGARITYGKSVQEINSQYLDKKSTNVSLFTINPYAVYAPIKFHNFAVCAEIGASYTPKLSGANYSMYSAYITPLLTYSVNDHIILKTGLDFAKLSVSGDTNGTFKFVVSAGADDVLSVSDNFSIGFVYKF
;
A
#
# COMPACT_ATOMS: atom_id res chain seq x y z
N MET A 1 9.46 -33.22 11.40
CA MET A 1 9.14 -32.03 10.60
C MET A 1 8.80 -30.80 11.44
N LYS A 2 7.86 -30.83 12.39
CA LYS A 2 7.49 -29.69 13.25
C LYS A 2 8.65 -29.13 14.12
N SER A 3 9.58 -29.96 14.59
CA SER A 3 10.74 -29.51 15.37
C SER A 3 11.81 -28.81 14.52
N PHE A 4 11.98 -29.19 13.27
CA PHE A 4 12.94 -28.57 12.35
C PHE A 4 12.49 -27.16 11.96
N ILE A 5 11.21 -26.97 11.68
CA ILE A 5 10.61 -25.65 11.37
C ILE A 5 10.74 -24.70 12.56
N LYS A 6 10.50 -25.18 13.81
CA LYS A 6 10.70 -24.36 15.01
C LYS A 6 12.16 -23.91 15.17
N ARG A 7 13.13 -24.78 14.90
CA ARG A 7 14.56 -24.43 14.98
C ARG A 7 14.97 -23.41 13.93
N ILE A 8 14.47 -23.54 12.69
CA ILE A 8 14.70 -22.55 11.64
C ILE A 8 14.10 -21.20 12.03
N LEU A 9 12.88 -21.16 12.55
CA LEU A 9 12.23 -19.94 13.03
C LEU A 9 13.02 -19.26 14.16
N VAL A 10 13.52 -20.03 15.13
CA VAL A 10 14.34 -19.48 16.23
C VAL A 10 15.69 -18.95 15.72
N ILE A 11 16.35 -19.67 14.81
CA ILE A 11 17.61 -19.23 14.21
C ILE A 11 17.39 -17.97 13.37
N SER A 12 16.34 -17.90 12.54
CA SER A 12 15.99 -16.70 11.80
C SER A 12 15.70 -15.51 12.70
N PHE A 13 14.99 -15.74 13.82
CA PHE A 13 14.69 -14.71 14.79
C PHE A 13 15.96 -14.21 15.53
N LEU A 14 16.89 -15.11 15.88
CA LEU A 14 18.18 -14.74 16.46
C LEU A 14 19.08 -13.99 15.46
N PHE A 15 19.06 -14.35 14.18
CA PHE A 15 19.77 -13.62 13.13
C PHE A 15 19.23 -12.19 12.97
N THR A 16 17.91 -12.01 13.04
CA THR A 16 17.32 -10.66 12.96
C THR A 16 17.69 -9.79 14.17
N LEU A 17 17.86 -10.36 15.36
CA LEU A 17 18.30 -9.63 16.55
C LEU A 17 19.78 -9.18 16.48
N SER A 18 20.64 -9.90 15.78
CA SER A 18 22.07 -9.53 15.67
C SER A 18 22.31 -8.30 14.77
N TYR A 19 21.41 -7.98 13.88
CA TYR A 19 21.46 -6.76 13.04
C TYR A 19 20.90 -5.52 13.75
N ALA A 20 20.43 -5.65 14.98
CA ALA A 20 19.74 -4.60 15.72
C ALA A 20 20.61 -3.42 16.16
N ALA A 21 21.95 -3.51 16.03
CA ALA A 21 22.86 -2.45 16.50
C ALA A 21 22.84 -1.16 15.67
N SER A 22 22.26 -1.16 14.45
CA SER A 22 22.16 0.03 13.58
C SER A 22 20.72 0.28 13.12
N ALA A 23 19.79 -0.45 13.63
CA ALA A 23 18.45 -0.50 13.11
C ALA A 23 17.52 0.44 13.87
N GLN A 24 16.77 1.23 13.14
CA GLN A 24 15.84 2.21 13.69
C GLN A 24 14.41 1.74 13.49
N ILE A 25 13.65 1.72 14.56
CA ILE A 25 12.19 1.56 14.47
C ILE A 25 11.62 2.85 13.89
N TYR A 26 10.62 2.72 13.06
CA TYR A 26 9.82 3.85 12.61
C TYR A 26 8.33 3.60 12.81
N VAL A 27 7.61 4.66 13.00
CA VAL A 27 6.15 4.71 12.94
C VAL A 27 5.74 5.77 11.95
N GLY A 28 4.61 5.56 11.33
CA GLY A 28 4.13 6.50 10.33
C GLY A 28 2.73 6.20 9.88
N GLY A 29 2.39 6.75 8.75
CA GLY A 29 1.12 6.48 8.11
C GLY A 29 0.96 7.29 6.85
N SER A 30 -0.09 6.97 6.10
CA SER A 30 -0.49 7.70 4.91
C SER A 30 -1.99 7.93 4.89
N ILE A 31 -2.37 8.99 4.19
CA ILE A 31 -3.76 9.29 3.82
C ILE A 31 -3.81 9.29 2.31
N GLY A 32 -4.82 8.64 1.76
CA GLY A 32 -5.06 8.60 0.33
C GLY A 32 -6.51 8.83 0.00
N GLY A 33 -6.76 9.26 -1.22
CA GLY A 33 -8.10 9.42 -1.74
C GLY A 33 -8.13 9.24 -3.25
N SER A 34 -9.29 8.92 -3.77
CA SER A 34 -9.56 8.87 -5.20
C SER A 34 -10.93 9.46 -5.50
N TYR A 35 -11.06 10.05 -6.68
CA TYR A 35 -12.32 10.54 -7.22
C TYR A 35 -12.37 10.20 -8.69
N ALA A 36 -13.47 9.63 -9.15
CA ALA A 36 -13.72 9.38 -10.55
C ALA A 36 -15.17 9.75 -10.90
N LYS A 37 -15.37 10.34 -12.07
CA LYS A 37 -16.67 10.67 -12.65
C LYS A 37 -16.73 10.13 -14.06
N ALA A 38 -17.69 9.27 -14.33
CA ALA A 38 -17.97 8.77 -15.67
C ALA A 38 -19.15 9.56 -16.26
N GLU A 39 -18.88 10.39 -17.26
CA GLU A 39 -19.90 11.26 -17.89
C GLU A 39 -20.96 10.47 -18.65
N SER A 40 -20.55 9.36 -19.29
CA SER A 40 -21.45 8.51 -20.07
C SER A 40 -22.55 7.83 -19.24
N THR A 41 -22.31 7.61 -17.95
CA THR A 41 -23.23 6.88 -17.06
C THR A 41 -23.71 7.71 -15.88
N ASN A 42 -23.34 8.99 -15.79
CA ASN A 42 -23.54 9.84 -14.62
C ASN A 42 -23.14 9.15 -13.29
N ALA A 43 -22.19 8.22 -13.37
CA ALA A 43 -21.65 7.53 -12.21
C ALA A 43 -20.55 8.38 -11.57
N LYS A 44 -20.57 8.45 -10.23
CA LYS A 44 -19.52 9.07 -9.43
C LYS A 44 -19.01 8.06 -8.44
N SER A 45 -17.69 8.01 -8.27
CA SER A 45 -17.06 7.24 -7.20
C SER A 45 -16.04 8.10 -6.47
N TRP A 46 -15.98 7.93 -5.16
CA TRP A 46 -14.92 8.51 -4.35
C TRP A 46 -14.50 7.52 -3.27
N ALA A 47 -13.25 7.56 -2.91
CA ALA A 47 -12.72 6.77 -1.82
C ALA A 47 -11.76 7.60 -0.98
N ILE A 48 -11.69 7.29 0.30
CA ILE A 48 -10.71 7.81 1.24
C ILE A 48 -10.15 6.66 2.05
N ASN A 49 -8.86 6.70 2.34
CA ASN A 49 -8.20 5.72 3.18
C ASN A 49 -7.21 6.37 4.13
N ILE A 50 -6.98 5.70 5.26
CA ILE A 50 -5.95 6.00 6.22
C ILE A 50 -5.16 4.71 6.50
N SER A 51 -3.85 4.82 6.57
CA SER A 51 -2.96 3.66 6.61
C SER A 51 -1.83 3.87 7.62
N PRO A 52 -2.09 3.68 8.92
CA PRO A 52 -1.02 3.64 9.91
C PRO A 52 -0.06 2.50 9.62
N GLU A 53 1.22 2.72 9.92
CA GLU A 53 2.27 1.75 9.68
C GLU A 53 3.34 1.79 10.75
N VAL A 54 4.00 0.66 10.91
CA VAL A 54 5.18 0.48 11.75
C VAL A 54 6.19 -0.36 11.00
N GLY A 55 7.46 -0.08 11.21
CA GLY A 55 8.50 -0.86 10.56
C GLY A 55 9.88 -0.60 11.14
N TYR A 56 10.85 -1.08 10.41
CA TYR A 56 12.22 -1.22 10.82
C TYR A 56 13.17 -0.94 9.66
N VAL A 57 14.14 -0.06 9.88
CA VAL A 57 15.19 0.25 8.92
C VAL A 57 16.39 -0.62 9.24
N PHE A 58 16.73 -1.56 8.37
CA PHE A 58 17.85 -2.49 8.55
C PHE A 58 19.20 -1.85 8.26
N ASN A 59 19.22 -1.03 7.23
CA ASN A 59 20.40 -0.29 6.79
C ASN A 59 19.95 0.89 5.90
N GLU A 60 20.91 1.60 5.34
CA GLU A 60 20.64 2.76 4.49
C GLU A 60 19.74 2.49 3.28
N ASN A 61 19.71 1.26 2.77
CA ASN A 61 19.00 0.93 1.54
C ASN A 61 17.73 0.10 1.79
N TRP A 62 17.61 -0.57 2.94
CA TRP A 62 16.53 -1.52 3.19
C TRP A 62 15.73 -1.19 4.45
N ALA A 63 14.44 -1.20 4.28
CA ALA A 63 13.47 -1.15 5.38
C ALA A 63 12.37 -2.19 5.14
N ALA A 64 11.71 -2.63 6.20
CA ALA A 64 10.49 -3.41 6.09
C ALA A 64 9.49 -3.00 7.15
N GLY A 65 8.22 -3.23 6.89
CA GLY A 65 7.16 -2.86 7.82
C GLY A 65 5.85 -3.56 7.53
N ALA A 66 4.87 -3.17 8.30
CA ALA A 66 3.49 -3.57 8.11
C ALA A 66 2.60 -2.33 8.21
N ARG A 67 1.62 -2.29 7.34
CA ARG A 67 0.62 -1.23 7.22
C ARG A 67 -0.76 -1.82 7.38
N ILE A 68 -1.62 -1.14 8.12
CA ILE A 68 -3.04 -1.46 8.21
C ILE A 68 -3.78 -0.34 7.50
N THR A 69 -4.49 -0.66 6.43
CA THR A 69 -5.29 0.31 5.68
C THR A 69 -6.75 0.15 6.04
N TYR A 70 -7.37 1.23 6.47
CA TYR A 70 -8.83 1.35 6.58
C TYR A 70 -9.31 2.33 5.53
N GLY A 71 -10.24 1.90 4.69
CA GLY A 71 -10.78 2.71 3.60
C GLY A 71 -12.30 2.65 3.54
N LYS A 72 -12.88 3.74 3.00
CA LYS A 72 -14.29 3.83 2.66
C LYS A 72 -14.40 4.26 1.21
N SER A 73 -15.19 3.52 0.44
CA SER A 73 -15.50 3.84 -0.95
C SER A 73 -17.01 3.98 -1.09
N VAL A 74 -17.42 4.99 -1.86
CA VAL A 74 -18.81 5.26 -2.19
C VAL A 74 -18.94 5.33 -3.69
N GLN A 75 -19.84 4.54 -4.24
CA GLN A 75 -20.21 4.57 -5.65
C GLN A 75 -21.67 5.01 -5.77
N GLU A 76 -21.90 6.06 -6.53
CA GLU A 76 -23.22 6.57 -6.86
C GLU A 76 -23.48 6.39 -8.36
N ILE A 77 -24.55 5.70 -8.71
CA ILE A 77 -24.99 5.53 -10.08
C ILE A 77 -26.33 6.26 -10.23
N ASN A 78 -26.35 7.32 -11.03
CA ASN A 78 -27.57 8.03 -11.40
C ASN A 78 -27.96 7.58 -12.81
N SER A 79 -28.77 6.56 -12.93
CA SER A 79 -29.36 6.16 -14.20
C SER A 79 -30.70 6.88 -14.38
N GLN A 80 -30.93 7.37 -15.60
CA GLN A 80 -32.19 8.06 -15.99
C GLN A 80 -33.40 7.12 -15.91
N TYR A 81 -33.15 5.80 -15.80
CA TYR A 81 -34.17 4.73 -15.82
C TYR A 81 -34.20 3.86 -14.56
N LEU A 82 -33.28 4.06 -13.61
CA LEU A 82 -33.19 3.29 -12.38
C LEU A 82 -33.06 4.23 -11.17
N ASP A 83 -33.68 3.84 -10.06
CA ASP A 83 -33.56 4.57 -8.80
C ASP A 83 -32.07 4.79 -8.44
N LYS A 84 -31.81 5.95 -7.88
CA LYS A 84 -30.48 6.35 -7.41
C LYS A 84 -29.91 5.30 -6.47
N LYS A 85 -28.92 4.53 -6.91
CA LYS A 85 -28.28 3.48 -6.10
C LYS A 85 -26.95 3.98 -5.59
N SER A 86 -26.82 4.02 -4.26
CA SER A 86 -25.54 4.29 -3.59
C SER A 86 -25.04 3.03 -2.90
N THR A 87 -23.82 2.65 -3.21
CA THR A 87 -23.15 1.51 -2.56
C THR A 87 -21.98 2.01 -1.74
N ASN A 88 -22.02 1.72 -0.44
CA ASN A 88 -20.95 2.04 0.51
C ASN A 88 -20.17 0.75 0.83
N VAL A 89 -18.86 0.79 0.63
CA VAL A 89 -17.98 -0.32 0.97
C VAL A 89 -16.89 0.17 1.91
N SER A 90 -16.75 -0.49 3.06
CA SER A 90 -15.61 -0.28 3.95
C SER A 90 -14.62 -1.41 3.75
N LEU A 91 -13.35 -1.07 3.63
CA LEU A 91 -12.26 -2.01 3.41
C LEU A 91 -11.28 -1.94 4.58
N PHE A 92 -10.82 -3.10 5.00
CA PHE A 92 -9.74 -3.24 5.95
C PHE A 92 -8.70 -4.15 5.31
N THR A 93 -7.45 -3.69 5.24
CA THR A 93 -6.40 -4.43 4.55
C THR A 93 -5.14 -4.43 5.39
N ILE A 94 -4.46 -5.56 5.45
CA ILE A 94 -3.16 -5.73 6.09
C ILE A 94 -2.12 -5.84 4.98
N ASN A 95 -1.06 -5.02 5.07
CA ASN A 95 -0.02 -4.91 4.05
C ASN A 95 1.38 -5.04 4.69
N PRO A 96 1.98 -6.23 4.75
CA PRO A 96 3.41 -6.35 4.95
C PRO A 96 4.15 -5.87 3.69
N TYR A 97 5.27 -5.16 3.89
CA TYR A 97 6.05 -4.62 2.78
C TYR A 97 7.53 -4.51 3.12
N ALA A 98 8.35 -4.44 2.09
CA ALA A 98 9.76 -4.06 2.16
C ALA A 98 10.01 -2.91 1.19
N VAL A 99 10.93 -2.02 1.56
CA VAL A 99 11.35 -0.90 0.75
C VAL A 99 12.84 -1.03 0.44
N TYR A 100 13.18 -0.89 -0.82
CA TYR A 100 14.55 -0.81 -1.30
C TYR A 100 14.79 0.57 -1.93
N ALA A 101 15.82 1.28 -1.47
CA ALA A 101 16.20 2.62 -1.90
C ALA A 101 17.49 2.59 -2.75
N PRO A 102 17.44 2.28 -4.06
CA PRO A 102 18.60 2.18 -4.93
C PRO A 102 19.21 3.54 -5.29
N ILE A 103 18.42 4.60 -5.28
CA ILE A 103 18.81 5.91 -5.79
C ILE A 103 18.54 6.96 -4.74
N LYS A 104 19.57 7.70 -4.34
CA LYS A 104 19.49 8.77 -3.35
C LYS A 104 20.11 10.04 -3.89
N PHE A 105 19.42 11.16 -3.72
CA PHE A 105 19.86 12.48 -4.12
C PHE A 105 19.63 13.44 -2.95
N HIS A 106 20.70 13.80 -2.26
CA HIS A 106 20.62 14.73 -1.13
C HIS A 106 19.52 14.27 -0.14
N ASN A 107 18.38 14.96 -0.10
CA ASN A 107 17.25 14.63 0.78
C ASN A 107 16.18 13.76 0.10
N PHE A 108 16.32 13.46 -1.20
CA PHE A 108 15.36 12.63 -1.93
C PHE A 108 15.88 11.21 -2.12
N ALA A 109 14.97 10.24 -2.13
CA ALA A 109 15.29 8.90 -2.61
C ALA A 109 14.15 8.37 -3.48
N VAL A 110 14.54 7.69 -4.56
CA VAL A 110 13.62 6.86 -5.36
C VAL A 110 13.75 5.44 -4.86
N CYS A 111 12.66 4.89 -4.39
CA CYS A 111 12.59 3.57 -3.78
C CYS A 111 11.69 2.65 -4.57
N ALA A 112 11.84 1.35 -4.37
CA ALA A 112 10.87 0.33 -4.76
C ALA A 112 10.24 -0.25 -3.50
N GLU A 113 8.91 -0.17 -3.38
CA GLU A 113 8.14 -0.87 -2.37
C GLU A 113 7.66 -2.19 -2.95
N ILE A 114 7.99 -3.29 -2.30
CA ILE A 114 7.53 -4.64 -2.61
C ILE A 114 6.65 -5.08 -1.46
N GLY A 115 5.41 -5.43 -1.75
CA GLY A 115 4.47 -5.76 -0.69
C GLY A 115 3.47 -6.83 -1.08
N ALA A 116 2.79 -7.31 -0.05
CA ALA A 116 1.60 -8.13 -0.19
C ALA A 116 0.44 -7.47 0.55
N SER A 117 -0.78 -7.76 0.14
CA SER A 117 -1.97 -7.29 0.84
C SER A 117 -2.96 -8.42 1.04
N TYR A 118 -3.65 -8.37 2.14
CA TYR A 118 -4.76 -9.24 2.45
C TYR A 118 -5.94 -8.40 2.96
N THR A 119 -7.04 -8.49 2.24
CA THR A 119 -8.32 -7.87 2.62
C THR A 119 -9.29 -8.98 3.00
N PRO A 120 -9.58 -9.17 4.30
CA PRO A 120 -10.51 -10.19 4.75
C PRO A 120 -11.92 -9.88 4.27
N LYS A 121 -12.75 -10.90 4.24
CA LYS A 121 -14.18 -10.77 4.00
C LYS A 121 -14.80 -9.85 5.05
N LEU A 122 -15.29 -8.70 4.60
CA LEU A 122 -16.00 -7.73 5.41
C LEU A 122 -17.44 -7.58 4.94
N SER A 123 -18.27 -6.92 5.75
CA SER A 123 -19.68 -6.68 5.47
C SER A 123 -19.90 -6.14 4.05
N GLY A 124 -20.60 -6.91 3.20
CA GLY A 124 -20.91 -6.56 1.82
C GLY A 124 -20.08 -7.30 0.75
N ALA A 125 -18.96 -7.92 1.11
CA ALA A 125 -18.20 -8.78 0.20
C ALA A 125 -18.29 -10.24 0.61
N ASN A 126 -18.54 -11.14 -0.35
CA ASN A 126 -18.61 -12.58 -0.07
C ASN A 126 -17.26 -13.30 -0.20
N TYR A 127 -16.17 -12.56 -0.41
CA TYR A 127 -14.84 -13.11 -0.66
C TYR A 127 -13.77 -12.27 0.02
N SER A 128 -12.62 -12.89 0.28
CA SER A 128 -11.40 -12.21 0.70
C SER A 128 -10.53 -11.96 -0.52
N MET A 129 -9.76 -10.87 -0.53
CA MET A 129 -8.82 -10.53 -1.59
C MET A 129 -7.39 -10.62 -1.08
N TYR A 130 -6.49 -11.00 -1.95
CA TYR A 130 -5.04 -11.00 -1.72
C TYR A 130 -4.33 -10.42 -2.94
N SER A 131 -3.23 -9.73 -2.72
CA SER A 131 -2.39 -9.25 -3.80
C SER A 131 -0.92 -9.22 -3.40
N ALA A 132 -0.06 -9.23 -4.41
CA ALA A 132 1.34 -8.87 -4.29
C ALA A 132 1.63 -7.74 -5.29
N TYR A 133 2.52 -6.82 -4.93
CA TYR A 133 2.79 -5.67 -5.77
C TYR A 133 4.24 -5.20 -5.64
N ILE A 134 4.68 -4.52 -6.68
CA ILE A 134 5.89 -3.70 -6.70
C ILE A 134 5.47 -2.32 -7.21
N THR A 135 5.81 -1.28 -6.47
CA THR A 135 5.51 0.11 -6.86
C THR A 135 6.69 1.02 -6.54
N PRO A 136 7.04 1.95 -7.41
CA PRO A 136 8.01 2.98 -7.09
C PRO A 136 7.43 3.94 -6.06
N LEU A 137 8.32 4.42 -5.20
CA LEU A 137 8.03 5.32 -4.10
C LEU A 137 9.04 6.45 -4.12
N LEU A 138 8.59 7.68 -4.01
CA LEU A 138 9.44 8.83 -3.79
C LEU A 138 9.42 9.19 -2.31
N THR A 139 10.60 9.39 -1.73
CA THR A 139 10.75 9.83 -0.34
C THR A 139 11.55 11.12 -0.26
N TYR A 140 11.22 11.96 0.71
CA TYR A 140 11.92 13.19 1.03
C TYR A 140 12.20 13.24 2.52
N SER A 141 13.48 13.26 2.90
CA SER A 141 13.92 13.42 4.29
C SER A 141 13.89 14.89 4.67
N VAL A 142 12.93 15.25 5.52
CA VAL A 142 12.84 16.62 6.07
C VAL A 142 13.98 16.86 7.05
N ASN A 143 14.29 15.84 7.85
CA ASN A 143 15.42 15.77 8.79
C ASN A 143 15.75 14.29 9.06
N ASP A 144 16.65 14.02 10.02
CA ASP A 144 17.07 12.66 10.37
C ASP A 144 15.93 11.76 10.90
N HIS A 145 14.87 12.37 11.39
CA HIS A 145 13.74 11.67 11.98
C HIS A 145 12.49 11.64 11.10
N ILE A 146 12.27 12.65 10.27
CA ILE A 146 11.02 12.82 9.53
C ILE A 146 11.24 12.59 8.04
N ILE A 147 10.51 11.65 7.48
CA ILE A 147 10.49 11.33 6.06
C ILE A 147 9.06 11.49 5.54
N LEU A 148 8.90 12.27 4.49
CA LEU A 148 7.69 12.30 3.67
C LEU A 148 7.80 11.25 2.58
N LYS A 149 6.68 10.65 2.19
CA LYS A 149 6.64 9.66 1.12
C LYS A 149 5.38 9.79 0.28
N THR A 150 5.51 9.49 -1.00
CA THR A 150 4.39 9.38 -1.94
C THR A 150 4.61 8.21 -2.87
N GLY A 151 3.57 7.41 -3.10
CA GLY A 151 3.57 6.35 -4.10
C GLY A 151 3.49 6.95 -5.50
N LEU A 152 4.18 6.31 -6.44
CA LEU A 152 4.14 6.67 -7.85
C LEU A 152 3.37 5.57 -8.60
N ASP A 153 2.05 5.66 -8.58
CA ASP A 153 1.17 4.59 -9.09
C ASP A 153 1.24 4.40 -10.62
N PHE A 154 1.90 5.32 -11.34
CA PHE A 154 2.09 5.21 -12.78
C PHE A 154 3.01 4.06 -13.25
N ALA A 155 3.74 3.42 -12.34
CA ALA A 155 4.64 2.31 -12.66
C ALA A 155 4.46 1.16 -11.67
N LYS A 156 3.23 0.68 -11.52
CA LYS A 156 2.88 -0.40 -10.60
C LYS A 156 2.76 -1.73 -11.31
N LEU A 157 3.40 -2.76 -10.74
CA LEU A 157 3.20 -4.15 -11.10
C LEU A 157 2.44 -4.85 -9.97
N SER A 158 1.33 -5.48 -10.26
CA SER A 158 0.58 -6.20 -9.25
C SER A 158 -0.10 -7.46 -9.76
N VAL A 159 -0.17 -8.45 -8.88
CA VAL A 159 -0.92 -9.68 -9.05
C VAL A 159 -1.94 -9.75 -7.93
N SER A 160 -3.17 -9.99 -8.24
CA SER A 160 -4.25 -10.09 -7.26
C SER A 160 -5.16 -11.27 -7.54
N GLY A 161 -5.78 -11.76 -6.47
CA GLY A 161 -6.78 -12.82 -6.57
C GLY A 161 -7.78 -12.71 -5.43
N ASP A 162 -8.83 -13.51 -5.53
CA ASP A 162 -9.84 -13.64 -4.51
C ASP A 162 -10.14 -15.11 -4.17
N THR A 163 -10.89 -15.34 -3.11
CA THR A 163 -11.29 -16.70 -2.69
C THR A 163 -12.35 -17.32 -3.59
N ASN A 164 -12.88 -16.61 -4.58
CA ASN A 164 -13.80 -17.14 -5.60
C ASN A 164 -13.07 -17.67 -6.84
N GLY A 165 -11.71 -17.60 -6.85
CA GLY A 165 -10.89 -18.11 -7.95
C GLY A 165 -10.60 -17.07 -9.03
N THR A 166 -10.91 -15.80 -8.82
CA THR A 166 -10.53 -14.72 -9.73
C THR A 166 -9.03 -14.48 -9.62
N PHE A 167 -8.36 -14.32 -10.75
CA PHE A 167 -6.95 -13.96 -10.83
C PHE A 167 -6.81 -12.78 -11.79
N LYS A 168 -6.06 -11.75 -11.36
CA LYS A 168 -5.82 -10.55 -12.15
C LYS A 168 -4.37 -10.15 -12.05
N PHE A 169 -3.74 -9.97 -13.20
CA PHE A 169 -2.41 -9.40 -13.35
C PHE A 169 -2.56 -7.99 -13.93
N VAL A 170 -1.93 -7.00 -13.30
CA VAL A 170 -1.96 -5.60 -13.72
C VAL A 170 -0.54 -5.08 -13.81
N VAL A 171 -0.23 -4.53 -14.98
CA VAL A 171 0.96 -3.71 -15.20
C VAL A 171 0.47 -2.31 -15.53
N SER A 172 0.75 -1.36 -14.68
CA SER A 172 0.52 0.05 -14.96
C SER A 172 1.85 0.70 -15.29
N ALA A 173 2.00 1.19 -16.51
CA ALA A 173 3.16 1.94 -16.94
C ALA A 173 2.69 2.93 -18.02
N GLY A 174 2.60 4.21 -17.68
CA GLY A 174 2.18 5.20 -18.69
C GLY A 174 2.25 6.64 -18.18
N ALA A 175 2.54 7.55 -19.12
CA ALA A 175 2.55 8.98 -18.85
C ALA A 175 1.14 9.52 -18.57
N ASP A 176 0.11 8.87 -19.10
CA ASP A 176 -1.29 9.26 -18.85
C ASP A 176 -1.69 9.03 -17.40
N ASP A 177 -1.10 8.02 -16.73
CA ASP A 177 -1.30 7.78 -15.31
C ASP A 177 -0.57 8.81 -14.43
N VAL A 178 0.48 9.46 -14.94
CA VAL A 178 1.16 10.57 -14.23
C VAL A 178 0.30 11.82 -14.20
N LEU A 179 -0.46 12.05 -15.27
CA LEU A 179 -1.37 13.20 -15.35
C LEU A 179 -2.67 12.98 -14.56
N SER A 180 -3.01 11.73 -14.26
CA SER A 180 -4.15 11.36 -13.41
C SER A 180 -3.81 11.31 -11.90
N VAL A 181 -2.72 11.92 -11.47
CA VAL A 181 -2.35 12.09 -10.04
C VAL A 181 -3.49 12.72 -9.23
N SER A 182 -4.36 13.50 -9.89
CA SER A 182 -5.55 14.05 -9.26
C SER A 182 -6.60 12.99 -8.87
N ASP A 183 -6.58 11.83 -9.53
CA ASP A 183 -7.60 10.79 -9.34
C ASP A 183 -7.21 9.79 -8.24
N ASN A 184 -5.89 9.60 -8.01
CA ASN A 184 -5.35 8.73 -6.97
C ASN A 184 -4.19 9.44 -6.25
N PHE A 185 -4.46 9.95 -5.08
CA PHE A 185 -3.49 10.69 -4.30
C PHE A 185 -3.19 9.96 -3.00
N SER A 186 -1.89 9.82 -2.67
CA SER A 186 -1.43 9.27 -1.40
C SER A 186 -0.22 10.04 -0.89
N ILE A 187 -0.34 10.61 0.29
CA ILE A 187 0.77 11.20 1.03
C ILE A 187 0.94 10.47 2.36
N GLY A 188 2.18 10.15 2.68
CA GLY A 188 2.55 9.56 3.94
C GLY A 188 3.71 10.28 4.60
N PHE A 189 3.82 10.08 5.90
CA PHE A 189 4.97 10.48 6.67
C PHE A 189 5.44 9.33 7.56
N VAL A 190 6.73 9.34 7.88
CA VAL A 190 7.39 8.37 8.74
C VAL A 190 8.24 9.12 9.74
N TYR A 191 8.17 8.73 11.00
CA TYR A 191 9.06 9.18 12.07
C TYR A 191 9.99 8.04 12.48
N LYS A 192 11.29 8.25 12.39
CA LYS A 192 12.35 7.34 12.83
C LYS A 192 12.81 7.73 14.24
N PHE A 193 12.91 6.72 15.09
CA PHE A 193 13.43 6.88 16.43
C PHE A 193 14.94 6.80 16.46
#